data_c4fba73819b88ae4ded11d884e1c6feb
#
_entry.id   c4fba73819b88ae4ded11d884e1c6feb
#
_cell.length_a   1.000
_cell.length_b   1.000
_cell.length_c   1.000
_cell.angle_alpha   90.00
_cell.angle_beta   90.00
_cell.angle_gamma   90.00
#
_symmetry.space_group_name_H-M   'P 1'
#
loop_
_entity.id
_entity.type
_entity.pdbx_description
1 polymer ?
#
loop_
_entity_poly.entity_id
_entity_poly.type
_entity_poly.pdbx_seq_one_letter_code
_entity_poly.pdbx_strand_id
1 'polypeptide(L)'
;MKLRLLLGSLMFTAAAVHAQVAMIDENFESAIVSSPVNYNNLVNGWIKKTTVNHNIYVDKNTTTNNQYAQFYAAGSLSTDVFLVSPQIIAPDGSKKITFTVTPTGGSTLEVGLIDDPSNLIAGSGVPASYQLLQSFTFTETAAETTVSPITVPASTKQYIVFRFRNPLATFPGSSHSALAVDNVKYNNSSILSTSDQAKPKDEIRFAVNADNTALEFIAKKNPKNIQVYSAGGRKVAAGTLSGRSFDISTLQTGVYYLLIETAEGAAVKSKFVKK
;
A
#
# COMPACT_ATOMS: atom_id res chain seq x y z
N MET A 1 -66.11 4.74 17.89
CA MET A 1 -65.07 4.44 16.91
C MET A 1 -63.72 4.78 17.52
N LYS A 2 -62.91 3.78 17.89
CA LYS A 2 -61.58 3.98 18.45
C LYS A 2 -60.55 3.73 17.33
N LEU A 3 -59.90 4.77 16.87
CA LEU A 3 -58.85 4.75 15.87
C LEU A 3 -57.55 4.23 16.53
N ARG A 4 -57.12 3.01 16.21
CA ARG A 4 -55.83 2.45 16.66
C ARG A 4 -54.74 2.92 15.70
N LEU A 5 -53.92 3.86 16.14
CA LEU A 5 -52.69 4.24 15.45
C LEU A 5 -51.69 3.07 15.53
N LEU A 6 -51.41 2.45 14.40
CA LEU A 6 -50.32 1.48 14.26
C LEU A 6 -49.04 2.25 13.99
N LEU A 7 -48.20 2.47 15.02
CA LEU A 7 -46.84 2.98 14.85
C LEU A 7 -45.98 1.84 14.36
N GLY A 8 -45.74 1.74 13.06
CA GLY A 8 -44.74 0.90 12.48
C GLY A 8 -43.34 1.47 12.77
N SER A 9 -42.61 0.95 13.73
CA SER A 9 -41.21 1.27 13.94
C SER A 9 -40.37 0.69 12.79
N LEU A 10 -39.97 1.57 11.87
CA LEU A 10 -38.98 1.25 10.83
C LEU A 10 -37.61 1.15 11.54
N MET A 11 -37.18 -0.07 11.87
CA MET A 11 -35.78 -0.29 12.30
C MET A 11 -34.88 -0.14 11.09
N PHE A 12 -34.23 1.03 10.97
CA PHE A 12 -33.06 1.19 10.13
C PHE A 12 -31.91 0.43 10.76
N THR A 13 -31.61 -0.77 10.26
CA THR A 13 -30.33 -1.40 10.50
C THR A 13 -29.29 -0.62 9.70
N ALA A 14 -28.53 0.27 10.34
CA ALA A 14 -27.35 0.87 9.76
C ALA A 14 -26.33 -0.25 9.56
N ALA A 15 -26.32 -0.86 8.38
CA ALA A 15 -25.18 -1.64 7.94
C ALA A 15 -24.00 -0.66 7.83
N ALA A 16 -22.96 -0.84 8.62
CA ALA A 16 -21.71 -0.13 8.46
C ALA A 16 -21.10 -0.56 7.12
N VAL A 17 -21.47 0.14 6.05
CA VAL A 17 -20.85 -0.04 4.74
C VAL A 17 -19.48 0.63 4.85
N HIS A 18 -18.44 -0.16 5.05
CA HIS A 18 -17.09 0.34 4.85
C HIS A 18 -16.94 0.73 3.39
N ALA A 19 -16.57 2.00 3.15
CA ALA A 19 -16.38 2.48 1.79
C ALA A 19 -15.28 1.66 1.11
N GLN A 20 -15.57 1.16 -0.10
CA GLN A 20 -14.58 0.47 -0.92
C GLN A 20 -13.45 1.42 -1.29
N VAL A 21 -12.21 0.94 -1.19
CA VAL A 21 -11.04 1.73 -1.56
C VAL A 21 -10.62 1.43 -3.01
N ALA A 22 -10.30 2.47 -3.76
CA ALA A 22 -9.84 2.32 -5.14
C ALA A 22 -8.37 1.85 -5.21
N MET A 23 -7.57 2.20 -4.21
CA MET A 23 -6.14 1.89 -4.11
C MET A 23 -5.78 1.62 -2.65
N ILE A 24 -4.69 0.90 -2.42
CA ILE A 24 -4.07 0.74 -1.10
C ILE A 24 -2.66 1.35 -1.17
N ASP A 25 -2.29 2.08 -0.14
CA ASP A 25 -0.93 2.54 0.15
C ASP A 25 -0.76 2.49 1.67
N GLU A 26 -0.35 1.32 2.19
CA GLU A 26 -0.30 1.02 3.62
C GLU A 26 1.11 0.69 4.04
N ASN A 27 1.63 1.46 4.98
CA ASN A 27 2.95 1.30 5.60
C ASN A 27 2.88 1.01 7.11
N PHE A 28 1.70 0.75 7.64
CA PHE A 28 1.42 0.43 9.03
C PHE A 28 1.86 1.46 10.08
N GLU A 29 2.40 2.61 9.67
CA GLU A 29 2.89 3.66 10.59
C GLU A 29 1.78 4.34 11.41
N SER A 30 0.54 4.24 10.97
CA SER A 30 -0.62 4.78 11.69
C SER A 30 -1.15 3.85 12.79
N ALA A 31 -0.69 2.61 12.85
CA ALA A 31 -1.13 1.65 13.84
C ALA A 31 -0.51 1.89 15.22
N ILE A 32 -1.19 1.42 16.25
CA ILE A 32 -0.60 1.34 17.59
C ILE A 32 0.26 0.08 17.62
N VAL A 33 1.55 0.23 17.90
CA VAL A 33 2.48 -0.88 18.02
C VAL A 33 2.02 -1.83 19.13
N SER A 34 2.04 -3.12 18.85
CA SER A 34 1.69 -4.16 19.80
C SER A 34 2.64 -4.17 21.00
N SER A 35 2.10 -4.52 22.15
CA SER A 35 2.86 -4.77 23.36
C SER A 35 2.74 -6.25 23.75
N PRO A 36 3.59 -6.76 24.66
CA PRO A 36 3.51 -8.15 25.12
C PRO A 36 2.14 -8.54 25.70
N VAL A 37 1.31 -7.58 26.03
CA VAL A 37 -0.05 -7.80 26.60
C VAL A 37 -1.17 -7.55 25.60
N ASN A 38 -0.87 -7.01 24.40
CA ASN A 38 -1.89 -6.69 23.40
C ASN A 38 -1.36 -6.82 21.97
N TYR A 39 -1.54 -8.01 21.39
CA TYR A 39 -1.20 -8.30 19.99
C TYR A 39 -2.40 -8.11 19.03
N ASN A 40 -3.37 -7.27 19.37
CA ASN A 40 -4.61 -7.15 18.60
C ASN A 40 -4.65 -5.94 17.66
N ASN A 41 -3.61 -5.14 17.61
CA ASN A 41 -3.61 -3.91 16.86
C ASN A 41 -3.30 -4.17 15.38
N LEU A 42 -4.24 -3.78 14.54
CA LEU A 42 -4.06 -3.63 13.10
C LEU A 42 -4.52 -2.23 12.70
N VAL A 43 -4.09 -1.80 11.54
CA VAL A 43 -4.59 -0.58 10.90
C VAL A 43 -6.09 -0.73 10.59
N ASN A 44 -6.82 0.37 10.70
CA ASN A 44 -8.25 0.39 10.46
C ASN A 44 -8.62 -0.15 9.07
N GLY A 45 -9.62 -1.02 9.03
CA GLY A 45 -10.09 -1.65 7.80
C GLY A 45 -9.39 -2.96 7.43
N TRP A 46 -8.20 -3.25 7.99
CA TRP A 46 -7.55 -4.55 7.83
C TRP A 46 -8.15 -5.58 8.77
N ILE A 47 -8.25 -6.82 8.29
CA ILE A 47 -8.80 -7.95 9.04
C ILE A 47 -7.73 -9.02 9.20
N LYS A 48 -7.66 -9.66 10.37
CA LYS A 48 -6.81 -10.82 10.58
C LYS A 48 -7.63 -12.06 10.95
N LYS A 49 -7.15 -13.21 10.49
CA LYS A 49 -7.63 -14.52 10.91
C LYS A 49 -6.45 -15.30 11.47
N THR A 50 -6.48 -15.58 12.75
CA THR A 50 -5.35 -16.12 13.52
C THR A 50 -5.77 -17.29 14.38
N THR A 51 -4.80 -18.03 14.93
CA THR A 51 -5.01 -19.09 15.91
C THR A 51 -4.33 -18.72 17.22
N VAL A 52 -4.41 -19.60 18.23
CA VAL A 52 -3.78 -19.36 19.54
C VAL A 52 -2.26 -19.20 19.42
N ASN A 53 -1.62 -19.99 18.54
CA ASN A 53 -0.15 -20.04 18.41
C ASN A 53 0.38 -19.28 17.19
N HIS A 54 -0.49 -18.76 16.35
CA HIS A 54 -0.13 -18.05 15.12
C HIS A 54 -0.89 -16.74 15.07
N ASN A 55 -0.18 -15.64 15.03
CA ASN A 55 -0.78 -14.31 15.13
C ASN A 55 -0.29 -13.36 14.02
N ILE A 56 -1.02 -12.28 13.85
CA ILE A 56 -0.66 -11.15 13.01
C ILE A 56 -0.89 -9.89 13.84
N TYR A 57 0.10 -9.02 13.89
CA TYR A 57 0.06 -7.79 14.67
C TYR A 57 1.00 -6.75 14.06
N VAL A 58 0.84 -5.48 14.40
CA VAL A 58 1.82 -4.46 14.01
C VAL A 58 2.94 -4.45 15.03
N ASP A 59 4.17 -4.60 14.54
CA ASP A 59 5.40 -4.52 15.30
C ASP A 59 6.27 -3.37 14.77
N LYS A 60 7.36 -3.11 15.44
CA LYS A 60 8.26 -2.00 15.14
C LYS A 60 9.72 -2.42 15.21
N ASN A 61 10.48 -2.07 14.20
CA ASN A 61 11.93 -2.19 14.24
C ASN A 61 12.50 -1.19 15.26
N THR A 62 13.20 -1.67 16.28
CA THR A 62 13.72 -0.85 17.36
C THR A 62 14.85 0.10 16.95
N THR A 63 15.52 -0.18 15.84
CA THR A 63 16.61 0.64 15.31
C THR A 63 16.12 1.74 14.38
N THR A 64 15.24 1.41 13.45
CA THR A 64 14.74 2.34 12.43
C THR A 64 13.44 3.02 12.82
N ASN A 65 12.74 2.50 13.83
CA ASN A 65 11.38 2.86 14.22
C ASN A 65 10.30 2.56 13.16
N ASN A 66 10.65 1.89 12.05
CA ASN A 66 9.71 1.50 11.01
C ASN A 66 8.73 0.45 11.53
N GLN A 67 7.43 0.64 11.24
CA GLN A 67 6.37 -0.30 11.63
C GLN A 67 6.00 -1.20 10.45
N TYR A 68 5.54 -2.41 10.75
CA TYR A 68 5.18 -3.42 9.75
C TYR A 68 4.16 -4.41 10.30
N ALA A 69 3.44 -5.09 9.42
CA ALA A 69 2.61 -6.23 9.81
C ALA A 69 3.49 -7.47 10.03
N GLN A 70 3.60 -7.91 11.27
CA GLN A 70 4.34 -9.11 11.67
C GLN A 70 3.41 -10.32 11.64
N PHE A 71 3.71 -11.29 10.77
CA PHE A 71 3.20 -12.64 10.86
C PHE A 71 4.12 -13.45 11.76
N TYR A 72 3.55 -14.16 12.71
CA TYR A 72 4.30 -14.93 13.69
C TYR A 72 3.67 -16.29 13.91
N ALA A 73 4.46 -17.33 13.82
CA ALA A 73 4.09 -18.70 14.09
C ALA A 73 4.93 -19.27 15.22
N ALA A 74 4.30 -19.82 16.25
CA ALA A 74 4.94 -20.55 17.32
C ALA A 74 4.51 -22.03 17.28
N GLY A 75 5.47 -22.93 17.43
CA GLY A 75 5.22 -24.37 17.50
C GLY A 75 5.45 -25.10 16.17
N SER A 76 5.28 -26.42 16.21
CA SER A 76 5.65 -27.36 15.15
C SER A 76 4.54 -27.63 14.13
N LEU A 77 3.37 -27.05 14.27
CA LEU A 77 2.23 -27.28 13.37
C LEU A 77 2.19 -26.27 12.25
N SER A 78 2.14 -26.74 11.02
CA SER A 78 1.85 -25.86 9.88
C SER A 78 0.40 -25.39 9.95
N THR A 79 0.21 -24.07 10.06
CA THR A 79 -1.10 -23.47 10.25
C THR A 79 -1.21 -22.22 9.39
N ASP A 80 -2.33 -22.09 8.71
CA ASP A 80 -2.63 -20.90 7.91
C ASP A 80 -3.16 -19.77 8.78
N VAL A 81 -2.62 -18.59 8.59
CA VAL A 81 -3.19 -17.32 9.08
C VAL A 81 -3.31 -16.33 7.94
N PHE A 82 -4.25 -15.42 8.05
CA PHE A 82 -4.58 -14.51 6.95
C PHE A 82 -4.64 -13.07 7.43
N LEU A 83 -3.97 -12.19 6.67
CA LEU A 83 -4.15 -10.76 6.71
C LEU A 83 -4.96 -10.37 5.47
N VAL A 84 -6.06 -9.66 5.66
CA VAL A 84 -7.00 -9.29 4.61
C VAL A 84 -7.10 -7.78 4.52
N SER A 85 -7.00 -7.25 3.33
CA SER A 85 -7.10 -5.82 3.07
C SER A 85 -8.47 -5.24 3.39
N PRO A 86 -8.60 -3.92 3.49
CA PRO A 86 -9.90 -3.27 3.31
C PRO A 86 -10.54 -3.69 1.98
N GLN A 87 -11.87 -3.59 1.92
CA GLN A 87 -12.60 -3.91 0.69
C GLN A 87 -12.19 -2.97 -0.44
N ILE A 88 -11.69 -3.52 -1.53
CA ILE A 88 -11.31 -2.77 -2.73
C ILE A 88 -12.46 -2.71 -3.73
N ILE A 89 -12.45 -1.70 -4.61
CA ILE A 89 -13.28 -1.73 -5.82
C ILE A 89 -12.88 -2.96 -6.64
N ALA A 90 -13.86 -3.67 -7.19
CA ALA A 90 -13.63 -4.87 -7.99
C ALA A 90 -12.50 -4.66 -9.01
N PRO A 91 -11.47 -5.52 -9.01
CA PRO A 91 -10.32 -5.38 -9.91
C PRO A 91 -10.73 -5.41 -11.38
N ASP A 92 -10.19 -4.49 -12.16
CA ASP A 92 -10.40 -4.36 -13.60
C ASP A 92 -9.22 -4.88 -14.46
N GLY A 93 -8.18 -5.40 -13.81
CA GLY A 93 -6.95 -5.89 -14.46
C GLY A 93 -5.86 -4.82 -14.65
N SER A 94 -6.13 -3.57 -14.33
CA SER A 94 -5.18 -2.47 -14.53
C SER A 94 -4.17 -2.30 -13.40
N LYS A 95 -4.40 -2.90 -12.23
CA LYS A 95 -3.61 -2.66 -11.02
C LYS A 95 -2.70 -3.83 -10.67
N LYS A 96 -1.68 -3.51 -9.90
CA LYS A 96 -0.71 -4.47 -9.36
C LYS A 96 -0.60 -4.33 -7.85
N ILE A 97 -0.18 -5.41 -7.20
CA ILE A 97 0.19 -5.41 -5.78
C ILE A 97 1.71 -5.41 -5.70
N THR A 98 2.27 -4.56 -4.85
CA THR A 98 3.67 -4.60 -4.41
C THR A 98 3.74 -4.44 -2.90
N PHE A 99 4.76 -4.98 -2.28
CA PHE A 99 5.05 -4.86 -0.85
C PHE A 99 6.51 -5.22 -0.60
N THR A 100 7.01 -4.94 0.60
CA THR A 100 8.29 -5.44 1.07
C THR A 100 8.08 -6.59 2.05
N VAL A 101 9.04 -7.50 2.11
CA VAL A 101 9.06 -8.65 3.03
C VAL A 101 10.40 -8.75 3.72
N THR A 102 10.37 -9.14 5.00
CA THR A 102 11.56 -9.51 5.77
C THR A 102 11.28 -10.87 6.44
N PRO A 103 11.76 -11.97 5.88
CA PRO A 103 11.55 -13.30 6.47
C PRO A 103 12.51 -13.57 7.63
N THR A 104 12.00 -14.24 8.66
CA THR A 104 12.78 -14.75 9.79
C THR A 104 12.48 -16.25 9.94
N GLY A 105 13.37 -17.06 9.43
CA GLY A 105 13.16 -18.51 9.30
C GLY A 105 12.37 -18.88 8.04
N GLY A 106 12.09 -20.17 7.88
CA GLY A 106 11.35 -20.68 6.73
C GLY A 106 9.86 -20.41 6.81
N SER A 107 9.27 -19.97 5.69
CA SER A 107 7.83 -19.70 5.62
C SER A 107 7.34 -19.67 4.16
N THR A 108 6.04 -19.76 3.99
CA THR A 108 5.37 -19.50 2.71
C THR A 108 4.41 -18.33 2.89
N LEU A 109 4.45 -17.40 1.96
CA LEU A 109 3.49 -16.32 1.83
C LEU A 109 2.77 -16.46 0.49
N GLU A 110 1.47 -16.52 0.52
CA GLU A 110 0.64 -16.48 -0.68
C GLU A 110 -0.15 -15.16 -0.71
N VAL A 111 -0.26 -14.59 -1.89
CA VAL A 111 -1.14 -13.44 -2.15
C VAL A 111 -2.24 -13.88 -3.07
N GLY A 112 -3.48 -13.57 -2.70
CA GLY A 112 -4.66 -13.97 -3.46
C GLY A 112 -5.82 -13.02 -3.29
N LEU A 113 -6.95 -13.39 -3.89
CA LEU A 113 -8.22 -12.65 -3.80
C LEU A 113 -9.32 -13.52 -3.21
N ILE A 114 -10.24 -12.87 -2.49
CA ILE A 114 -11.47 -13.50 -2.00
C ILE A 114 -12.65 -12.53 -2.11
N ASP A 115 -13.85 -13.07 -2.26
CA ASP A 115 -15.11 -12.32 -2.27
C ASP A 115 -15.63 -11.99 -0.87
N ASP A 116 -15.51 -12.96 0.05
CA ASP A 116 -15.97 -12.82 1.43
C ASP A 116 -14.92 -13.33 2.43
N PRO A 117 -14.32 -12.42 3.24
CA PRO A 117 -13.34 -12.79 4.27
C PRO A 117 -13.90 -13.69 5.39
N SER A 118 -15.22 -13.78 5.55
CA SER A 118 -15.83 -14.66 6.57
C SER A 118 -15.56 -16.16 6.27
N ASN A 119 -15.32 -16.48 5.00
CA ASN A 119 -14.99 -17.84 4.55
C ASN A 119 -13.54 -18.27 4.88
N LEU A 120 -12.68 -17.34 5.33
CA LEU A 120 -11.31 -17.66 5.75
C LEU A 120 -11.32 -18.09 7.22
N ILE A 121 -10.92 -19.35 7.46
CA ILE A 121 -10.79 -19.92 8.80
C ILE A 121 -9.33 -20.27 9.02
N ALA A 122 -8.69 -19.61 10.00
CA ALA A 122 -7.31 -19.91 10.35
C ALA A 122 -7.13 -21.38 10.73
N GLY A 123 -6.10 -21.99 10.19
CA GLY A 123 -5.80 -23.42 10.40
C GLY A 123 -6.55 -24.40 9.50
N SER A 124 -7.47 -23.93 8.66
CA SER A 124 -8.34 -24.83 7.87
C SER A 124 -8.03 -24.82 6.35
N GLY A 125 -6.91 -24.21 5.93
CA GLY A 125 -6.60 -24.04 4.51
C GLY A 125 -7.40 -22.89 3.89
N VAL A 126 -7.52 -22.90 2.56
CA VAL A 126 -8.25 -21.89 1.81
C VAL A 126 -9.55 -22.44 1.24
N PRO A 127 -10.64 -21.66 1.23
CA PRO A 127 -11.89 -22.07 0.60
C PRO A 127 -11.77 -22.12 -0.94
N ALA A 128 -12.71 -22.82 -1.60
CA ALA A 128 -12.74 -22.90 -3.05
C ALA A 128 -12.90 -21.53 -3.75
N SER A 129 -13.47 -20.53 -3.06
CA SER A 129 -13.60 -19.16 -3.56
C SER A 129 -12.28 -18.37 -3.53
N TYR A 130 -11.23 -18.85 -2.87
CA TYR A 130 -9.92 -18.21 -2.86
C TYR A 130 -9.24 -18.34 -4.22
N GLN A 131 -8.75 -17.22 -4.74
CA GLN A 131 -8.00 -17.17 -6.00
C GLN A 131 -6.55 -16.82 -5.70
N LEU A 132 -5.65 -17.79 -5.84
CA LEU A 132 -4.20 -17.55 -5.71
C LEU A 132 -3.71 -16.67 -6.86
N LEU A 133 -2.95 -15.64 -6.55
CA LEU A 133 -2.24 -14.78 -7.51
C LEU A 133 -0.76 -15.15 -7.58
N GLN A 134 -0.10 -15.26 -6.43
CA GLN A 134 1.33 -15.54 -6.33
C GLN A 134 1.66 -16.25 -5.02
N SER A 135 2.66 -17.13 -5.06
CA SER A 135 3.23 -17.80 -3.88
C SER A 135 4.72 -17.53 -3.79
N PHE A 136 5.21 -17.31 -2.57
CA PHE A 136 6.61 -17.08 -2.21
C PHE A 136 7.02 -18.10 -1.15
N THR A 137 8.18 -18.69 -1.31
CA THR A 137 8.77 -19.58 -0.32
C THR A 137 10.08 -18.98 0.16
N PHE A 138 10.21 -18.82 1.45
CA PHE A 138 11.41 -18.33 2.12
C PHE A 138 12.03 -19.50 2.88
N THR A 139 13.29 -19.76 2.68
CA THR A 139 14.01 -20.90 3.28
C THR A 139 14.84 -20.50 4.48
N GLU A 140 15.11 -19.22 4.64
CA GLU A 140 16.02 -18.70 5.67
C GLU A 140 15.64 -17.26 6.07
N THR A 141 16.29 -16.77 7.12
CA THR A 141 16.25 -15.36 7.49
C THR A 141 17.00 -14.54 6.45
N ALA A 142 16.36 -13.51 5.93
CA ALA A 142 16.94 -12.61 4.94
C ALA A 142 16.62 -11.14 5.23
N ALA A 143 17.39 -10.25 4.62
CA ALA A 143 17.12 -8.82 4.66
C ALA A 143 15.81 -8.47 3.95
N GLU A 144 15.28 -7.28 4.23
CA GLU A 144 14.10 -6.76 3.56
C GLU A 144 14.27 -6.76 2.03
N THR A 145 13.27 -7.24 1.34
CA THR A 145 13.23 -7.30 -0.12
C THR A 145 11.89 -6.82 -0.63
N THR A 146 11.92 -6.01 -1.71
CA THR A 146 10.70 -5.62 -2.43
C THR A 146 10.27 -6.75 -3.36
N VAL A 147 9.02 -7.16 -3.24
CA VAL A 147 8.44 -8.20 -4.09
C VAL A 147 8.18 -7.65 -5.50
N SER A 148 8.47 -8.45 -6.53
CA SER A 148 8.11 -8.11 -7.91
C SER A 148 6.61 -7.85 -8.05
N PRO A 149 6.19 -6.85 -8.85
CA PRO A 149 4.80 -6.47 -8.95
C PRO A 149 3.89 -7.62 -9.40
N ILE A 150 2.89 -7.97 -8.59
CA ILE A 150 1.90 -9.01 -8.85
C ILE A 150 0.76 -8.40 -9.65
N THR A 151 0.51 -8.88 -10.85
CA THR A 151 -0.65 -8.46 -11.66
C THR A 151 -1.93 -8.99 -11.05
N VAL A 152 -2.91 -8.11 -10.82
CA VAL A 152 -4.24 -8.48 -10.33
C VAL A 152 -5.16 -8.54 -11.53
N PRO A 153 -5.69 -9.72 -11.93
CA PRO A 153 -6.62 -9.85 -13.05
C PRO A 153 -7.95 -9.18 -12.73
N ALA A 154 -8.75 -8.92 -13.76
CA ALA A 154 -10.15 -8.54 -13.57
C ALA A 154 -10.89 -9.63 -12.77
N SER A 155 -11.62 -9.23 -11.74
CA SER A 155 -12.25 -10.14 -10.79
C SER A 155 -13.42 -9.47 -10.07
N THR A 156 -14.39 -10.26 -9.65
CA THR A 156 -15.46 -9.82 -8.72
C THR A 156 -15.03 -9.88 -7.26
N LYS A 157 -13.87 -10.49 -6.96
CA LYS A 157 -13.35 -10.63 -5.60
C LYS A 157 -12.75 -9.32 -5.15
N GLN A 158 -13.18 -8.84 -3.99
CA GLN A 158 -12.92 -7.47 -3.54
C GLN A 158 -12.02 -7.37 -2.31
N TYR A 159 -11.33 -8.45 -1.96
CA TYR A 159 -10.37 -8.43 -0.85
C TYR A 159 -9.06 -9.08 -1.29
N ILE A 160 -7.95 -8.41 -1.00
CA ILE A 160 -6.61 -8.95 -1.14
C ILE A 160 -6.28 -9.70 0.14
N VAL A 161 -5.76 -10.91 0.00
CA VAL A 161 -5.44 -11.80 1.11
C VAL A 161 -3.95 -12.13 1.06
N PHE A 162 -3.27 -11.94 2.19
CA PHE A 162 -1.95 -12.44 2.47
C PHE A 162 -2.10 -13.66 3.38
N ARG A 163 -1.81 -14.84 2.86
CA ARG A 163 -1.83 -16.11 3.59
C ARG A 163 -0.42 -16.48 3.99
N PHE A 164 -0.17 -16.56 5.26
CA PHE A 164 1.11 -17.02 5.80
C PHE A 164 0.97 -18.44 6.33
N ARG A 165 1.98 -19.26 6.05
CA ARG A 165 2.13 -20.60 6.59
C ARG A 165 3.59 -20.84 6.95
N ASN A 166 3.86 -21.32 8.16
CA ASN A 166 5.16 -21.86 8.48
C ASN A 166 5.23 -23.31 7.96
N PRO A 167 6.29 -23.70 7.25
CA PRO A 167 6.47 -25.10 6.86
C PRO A 167 6.77 -25.93 8.09
N LEU A 168 6.13 -27.11 8.17
CA LEU A 168 6.52 -28.12 9.14
C LEU A 168 7.99 -28.54 8.94
N ALA A 169 8.77 -28.55 10.03
CA ALA A 169 9.90 -29.45 10.23
C ALA A 169 11.10 -29.36 9.27
N THR A 170 11.27 -28.34 8.42
CA THR A 170 12.46 -28.22 7.60
C THR A 170 13.60 -27.48 8.29
N PHE A 171 13.36 -26.93 9.49
CA PHE A 171 14.40 -26.29 10.30
C PHE A 171 14.60 -27.05 11.60
N PRO A 172 15.62 -27.89 11.71
CA PRO A 172 15.98 -28.54 12.98
C PRO A 172 16.28 -27.46 14.04
N GLY A 173 15.50 -27.42 15.10
CA GLY A 173 15.74 -26.57 16.26
C GLY A 173 14.97 -25.24 16.31
N SER A 174 14.22 -24.83 15.29
CA SER A 174 13.40 -23.61 15.32
C SER A 174 11.91 -23.95 15.45
N SER A 175 11.33 -23.66 16.59
CA SER A 175 9.88 -23.75 16.82
C SER A 175 9.11 -22.49 16.43
N HIS A 176 9.81 -21.51 15.84
CA HIS A 176 9.26 -20.21 15.52
C HIS A 176 9.65 -19.79 14.10
N SER A 177 8.72 -19.24 13.38
CA SER A 177 8.97 -18.51 12.14
C SER A 177 8.19 -17.21 12.12
N ALA A 178 8.73 -16.23 11.43
CA ALA A 178 8.12 -14.93 11.34
C ALA A 178 8.33 -14.33 9.93
N LEU A 179 7.45 -13.44 9.54
CA LEU A 179 7.54 -12.69 8.29
C LEU A 179 6.98 -11.30 8.51
N ALA A 180 7.80 -10.29 8.31
CA ALA A 180 7.32 -8.92 8.25
C ALA A 180 6.84 -8.59 6.84
N VAL A 181 5.70 -7.94 6.73
CA VAL A 181 5.14 -7.38 5.48
C VAL A 181 4.93 -5.89 5.69
N ASP A 182 5.43 -5.09 4.75
CA ASP A 182 5.33 -3.64 4.83
C ASP A 182 5.15 -3.01 3.45
N ASN A 183 4.86 -1.70 3.41
CA ASN A 183 4.73 -0.92 2.18
C ASN A 183 3.78 -1.54 1.15
N VAL A 184 2.64 -2.04 1.61
CA VAL A 184 1.64 -2.70 0.76
C VAL A 184 0.97 -1.68 -0.14
N LYS A 185 1.13 -1.83 -1.45
CA LYS A 185 0.51 -0.97 -2.45
C LYS A 185 -0.35 -1.79 -3.42
N TYR A 186 -1.54 -1.30 -3.68
CA TYR A 186 -2.42 -1.78 -4.75
C TYR A 186 -2.83 -0.59 -5.59
N ASN A 187 -2.18 -0.42 -6.75
CA ASN A 187 -2.39 0.73 -7.62
C ASN A 187 -2.02 0.44 -9.08
N ASN A 188 -2.22 1.40 -9.97
CA ASN A 188 -1.88 1.26 -11.39
C ASN A 188 -0.35 1.13 -11.56
N SER A 189 0.08 0.28 -12.48
CA SER A 189 1.51 0.01 -12.72
C SER A 189 2.33 1.26 -13.08
N SER A 190 1.70 2.29 -13.61
CA SER A 190 2.35 3.59 -13.87
C SER A 190 2.66 4.39 -12.60
N ILE A 191 2.00 4.06 -11.46
CA ILE A 191 2.23 4.70 -10.16
C ILE A 191 3.27 3.91 -9.34
N LEU A 192 3.45 2.62 -9.65
CA LEU A 192 4.39 1.72 -8.98
C LEU A 192 5.87 2.04 -9.26
N SER A 193 6.17 2.88 -10.24
CA SER A 193 7.54 3.28 -10.55
C SER A 193 8.08 4.44 -9.70
N THR A 194 7.49 4.75 -8.56
CA THR A 194 8.18 5.46 -7.49
C THR A 194 8.85 4.46 -6.55
N SER A 195 9.67 3.55 -7.09
CA SER A 195 10.78 3.04 -6.29
C SER A 195 11.62 4.26 -5.91
N ASP A 196 12.02 4.37 -4.66
CA ASP A 196 13.20 5.12 -4.26
C ASP A 196 14.43 4.48 -4.96
N GLN A 197 14.48 4.61 -6.26
CA GLN A 197 15.74 4.55 -6.97
C GLN A 197 16.54 5.69 -6.36
N ALA A 198 17.66 5.33 -5.75
CA ALA A 198 18.63 6.27 -5.23
C ALA A 198 18.62 7.51 -6.13
N LYS A 199 18.20 8.66 -5.56
CA LYS A 199 18.01 9.91 -6.30
C LYS A 199 19.14 10.06 -7.29
N PRO A 200 18.87 10.19 -8.60
CA PRO A 200 19.93 10.47 -9.54
C PRO A 200 20.67 11.69 -9.03
N LYS A 201 21.97 11.63 -8.95
CA LYS A 201 22.86 12.68 -8.41
C LYS A 201 22.78 14.00 -9.18
N ASP A 202 21.97 14.04 -10.24
CA ASP A 202 21.63 15.19 -11.08
C ASP A 202 20.18 15.62 -10.87
N GLU A 203 19.84 15.96 -9.64
CA GLU A 203 18.50 16.41 -9.27
C GLU A 203 18.20 17.76 -9.92
N ILE A 204 17.13 17.83 -10.74
CA ILE A 204 16.58 19.09 -11.20
C ILE A 204 16.02 19.82 -9.97
N ARG A 205 16.71 20.85 -9.53
CA ARG A 205 16.28 21.71 -8.43
C ARG A 205 15.65 22.96 -9.00
N PHE A 206 14.60 23.43 -8.34
CA PHE A 206 13.97 24.71 -8.65
C PHE A 206 13.43 25.34 -7.38
N ALA A 207 13.22 26.65 -7.45
CA ALA A 207 12.56 27.41 -6.40
C ALA A 207 11.51 28.34 -7.02
N VAL A 208 10.48 28.69 -6.28
CA VAL A 208 9.62 29.82 -6.64
C VAL A 208 10.38 31.10 -6.36
N ASN A 209 10.41 32.02 -7.33
CA ASN A 209 11.07 33.32 -7.14
C ASN A 209 10.36 34.17 -6.07
N ALA A 210 11.02 35.22 -5.59
CA ALA A 210 10.51 36.07 -4.51
C ALA A 210 9.14 36.70 -4.83
N ASP A 211 8.88 37.01 -6.09
CA ASP A 211 7.65 37.65 -6.56
C ASP A 211 6.52 36.66 -6.84
N ASN A 212 6.75 35.35 -6.66
CA ASN A 212 5.80 34.27 -6.97
C ASN A 212 5.31 34.24 -8.43
N THR A 213 6.13 34.72 -9.36
CA THR A 213 5.79 34.79 -10.80
C THR A 213 6.45 33.72 -11.64
N ALA A 214 7.53 33.10 -11.15
CA ALA A 214 8.29 32.12 -11.89
C ALA A 214 8.89 31.02 -11.02
N LEU A 215 9.11 29.85 -11.66
CA LEU A 215 9.97 28.80 -11.13
C LEU A 215 11.37 28.97 -11.69
N GLU A 216 12.36 29.14 -10.85
CA GLU A 216 13.76 29.26 -11.22
C GLU A 216 14.46 27.91 -11.04
N PHE A 217 15.05 27.39 -12.11
CA PHE A 217 15.69 26.08 -12.15
C PHE A 217 17.20 26.19 -11.93
N ILE A 218 17.70 25.43 -10.96
CA ILE A 218 19.10 25.28 -10.62
C ILE A 218 19.52 23.86 -11.02
N ALA A 219 19.70 23.62 -12.31
CA ALA A 219 20.08 22.32 -12.81
C ALA A 219 21.31 22.43 -13.72
N LYS A 220 22.14 21.37 -13.73
CA LYS A 220 23.24 21.25 -14.71
C LYS A 220 22.73 21.02 -16.14
N LYS A 221 21.51 20.47 -16.28
CA LYS A 221 20.83 20.22 -17.55
C LYS A 221 19.47 20.89 -17.54
N ASN A 222 19.11 21.56 -18.63
CA ASN A 222 17.80 22.20 -18.74
C ASN A 222 16.72 21.18 -19.02
N PRO A 223 15.54 21.30 -18.38
CA PRO A 223 14.35 20.57 -18.76
C PRO A 223 13.98 20.83 -20.25
N LYS A 224 13.55 19.78 -20.94
CA LYS A 224 13.03 19.86 -22.30
C LYS A 224 11.61 20.43 -22.32
N ASN A 225 10.78 19.97 -21.38
CA ASN A 225 9.38 20.37 -21.28
C ASN A 225 8.92 20.34 -19.82
N ILE A 226 8.01 21.24 -19.46
CA ILE A 226 7.43 21.33 -18.12
C ILE A 226 5.91 21.35 -18.28
N GLN A 227 5.24 20.54 -17.47
CA GLN A 227 3.78 20.55 -17.35
C GLN A 227 3.42 20.79 -15.88
N VAL A 228 2.45 21.66 -15.64
CA VAL A 228 1.96 22.02 -14.32
C VAL A 228 0.52 21.54 -14.16
N TYR A 229 0.24 20.89 -13.06
CA TYR A 229 -1.08 20.38 -12.72
C TYR A 229 -1.55 20.98 -11.39
N SER A 230 -2.82 21.32 -11.30
CA SER A 230 -3.46 21.70 -10.05
C SER A 230 -3.56 20.51 -9.09
N ALA A 231 -3.88 20.76 -7.82
CA ALA A 231 -4.13 19.70 -6.83
C ALA A 231 -5.22 18.70 -7.26
N GLY A 232 -6.18 19.13 -8.08
CA GLY A 232 -7.22 18.26 -8.66
C GLY A 232 -6.78 17.50 -9.93
N GLY A 233 -5.49 17.52 -10.30
CA GLY A 233 -4.96 16.78 -11.46
C GLY A 233 -5.22 17.43 -12.82
N ARG A 234 -5.83 18.62 -12.87
CA ARG A 234 -6.04 19.35 -14.12
C ARG A 234 -4.74 20.05 -14.57
N LYS A 235 -4.33 19.85 -15.82
CA LYS A 235 -3.20 20.59 -16.39
C LYS A 235 -3.55 22.07 -16.53
N VAL A 236 -2.74 22.94 -15.93
CA VAL A 236 -2.97 24.40 -15.85
C VAL A 236 -1.91 25.23 -16.57
N ALA A 237 -0.72 24.67 -16.80
CA ALA A 237 0.31 25.29 -17.64
C ALA A 237 1.19 24.21 -18.26
N ALA A 238 1.81 24.53 -19.40
CA ALA A 238 2.82 23.70 -20.04
C ALA A 238 3.71 24.56 -20.94
N GLY A 239 4.98 24.16 -21.08
CA GLY A 239 5.93 24.87 -21.96
C GLY A 239 7.36 24.47 -21.70
N THR A 240 8.25 25.23 -22.28
CA THR A 240 9.71 25.13 -22.16
C THR A 240 10.25 26.27 -21.29
N LEU A 241 11.49 26.13 -20.80
CA LEU A 241 12.14 27.20 -20.06
C LEU A 241 12.46 28.38 -20.96
N SER A 242 12.27 29.60 -20.44
CA SER A 242 12.91 30.81 -20.96
C SER A 242 14.19 31.04 -20.13
N GLY A 243 15.33 30.69 -20.70
CA GLY A 243 16.57 30.63 -19.93
C GLY A 243 16.52 29.54 -18.83
N ARG A 244 16.46 29.95 -17.60
CA ARG A 244 16.30 29.05 -16.42
C ARG A 244 14.98 29.22 -15.69
N SER A 245 14.04 29.96 -16.28
CA SER A 245 12.79 30.36 -15.65
C SER A 245 11.59 29.77 -16.38
N PHE A 246 10.58 29.37 -15.63
CA PHE A 246 9.27 28.96 -16.14
C PHE A 246 8.20 29.85 -15.52
N ASP A 247 7.42 30.53 -16.36
CA ASP A 247 6.38 31.47 -15.93
C ASP A 247 5.22 30.76 -15.26
N ILE A 248 4.88 31.21 -14.05
CA ILE A 248 3.72 30.79 -13.28
C ILE A 248 2.86 31.99 -12.84
N SER A 249 3.06 33.17 -13.41
CA SER A 249 2.37 34.42 -13.00
C SER A 249 0.85 34.31 -13.05
N THR A 250 0.33 33.58 -14.03
CA THR A 250 -1.13 33.38 -14.22
C THR A 250 -1.77 32.36 -13.28
N LEU A 251 -0.98 31.60 -12.53
CA LEU A 251 -1.51 30.62 -11.59
C LEU A 251 -2.00 31.33 -10.32
N GLN A 252 -3.07 30.81 -9.73
CA GLN A 252 -3.56 31.25 -8.43
C GLN A 252 -2.71 30.71 -7.28
N THR A 253 -2.84 31.29 -6.08
CA THR A 253 -2.26 30.73 -4.84
C THR A 253 -2.73 29.29 -4.65
N GLY A 254 -1.83 28.37 -4.38
CA GLY A 254 -2.17 26.96 -4.21
C GLY A 254 -1.01 25.99 -4.35
N VAL A 255 -1.34 24.70 -4.23
CA VAL A 255 -0.40 23.59 -4.42
C VAL A 255 -0.49 23.09 -5.85
N TYR A 256 0.66 22.90 -6.47
CA TYR A 256 0.80 22.45 -7.85
C TYR A 256 1.80 21.31 -7.96
N TYR A 257 1.55 20.40 -8.91
CA TYR A 257 2.44 19.31 -9.26
C TYR A 257 3.10 19.59 -10.60
N LEU A 258 4.38 19.25 -10.70
CA LEU A 258 5.19 19.40 -11.91
C LEU A 258 5.49 18.03 -12.50
N LEU A 259 5.35 17.92 -13.81
CA LEU A 259 5.96 16.88 -14.61
C LEU A 259 7.02 17.53 -15.49
N ILE A 260 8.28 17.20 -15.27
CA ILE A 260 9.44 17.77 -15.94
C ILE A 260 10.04 16.69 -16.83
N GLU A 261 10.06 16.90 -18.13
CA GLU A 261 10.71 16.03 -19.10
C GLU A 261 12.16 16.49 -19.30
N THR A 262 13.12 15.59 -19.12
CA THR A 262 14.54 15.87 -19.37
C THR A 262 14.89 15.73 -20.84
N ALA A 263 16.05 16.25 -21.26
CA ALA A 263 16.54 16.11 -22.63
C ALA A 263 16.73 14.64 -23.04
N GLU A 264 17.00 13.75 -22.07
CA GLU A 264 17.16 12.31 -22.26
C GLU A 264 15.82 11.55 -22.28
N GLY A 265 14.67 12.25 -22.17
CA GLY A 265 13.33 11.65 -22.19
C GLY A 265 12.86 11.10 -20.84
N ALA A 266 13.63 11.27 -19.76
CA ALA A 266 13.18 10.90 -18.43
C ALA A 266 12.16 11.91 -17.89
N ALA A 267 11.17 11.42 -17.11
CA ALA A 267 10.16 12.27 -16.47
C ALA A 267 10.44 12.40 -14.96
N VAL A 268 10.60 13.63 -14.50
CA VAL A 268 10.77 13.96 -13.07
C VAL A 268 9.49 14.61 -12.56
N LYS A 269 8.96 14.07 -11.45
CA LYS A 269 7.78 14.63 -10.77
C LYS A 269 8.22 15.44 -9.56
N SER A 270 7.60 16.58 -9.36
CA SER A 270 7.85 17.44 -8.20
C SER A 270 6.59 18.21 -7.80
N LYS A 271 6.67 19.02 -6.76
CA LYS A 271 5.58 19.91 -6.33
C LYS A 271 6.12 21.26 -5.88
N PHE A 272 5.28 22.30 -5.98
CA PHE A 272 5.56 23.59 -5.38
C PHE A 272 4.29 24.22 -4.80
N VAL A 273 4.49 25.19 -3.96
CA VAL A 273 3.42 26.02 -3.39
C VAL A 273 3.61 27.43 -3.94
N LYS A 274 2.60 27.96 -4.62
CA LYS A 274 2.51 29.35 -4.98
C LYS A 274 1.80 30.09 -3.84
N LYS A 275 2.43 31.09 -3.28
CA LYS A 275 1.89 31.96 -2.21
C LYS A 275 1.14 33.14 -2.79
#